data_e0abe9539fdc11ed7623ab987ed0daf8
#
_entry.id   e0abe9539fdc11ed7623ab987ed0daf8
#
_cell.length_a   1.000
_cell.length_b   1.000
_cell.length_c   1.000
_cell.angle_alpha   90.00
_cell.angle_beta   90.00
_cell.angle_gamma   90.00
#
_symmetry.space_group_name_H-M   'P 1'
#
loop_
_entity.id
_entity.type
_entity.pdbx_description
1 polymer ?
#
loop_
_entity_poly.entity_id
_entity_poly.type
_entity_poly.pdbx_seq_one_letter_code
_entity_poly.pdbx_strand_id
1 'polypeptide(L)'
;MQTWAEATEWERDWHGNCVNSLGEEYKQIAYAKRMGLKPFHNGKSPFNFDLKGASVLDIGGGPYSLLLKCENFRHAVVVDPCRYPEWVYRRYDAAHIECGQFKGEELLEKFVGVFDEIWIYNCLQHTENPELIIQNARKIGKIIRLFEWIETGVADGHLHNLTEEGLNAWLGGTGKVERINENTAVGLCYYGIFLGRKED
;
A
#
# COMPACT_ATOMS: atom_id res chain seq x y z
N MET A 1 16.84 -18.16 7.42
CA MET A 1 15.57 -17.38 7.30
C MET A 1 15.98 -15.92 7.41
N GLN A 2 15.66 -15.11 6.43
CA GLN A 2 15.99 -13.69 6.41
C GLN A 2 15.29 -12.95 7.55
N THR A 3 16.00 -12.05 8.25
CA THR A 3 15.41 -11.21 9.28
C THR A 3 14.68 -10.02 8.64
N TRP A 4 13.79 -9.37 9.41
CA TRP A 4 13.11 -8.16 8.93
C TRP A 4 14.11 -7.04 8.58
N ALA A 5 15.19 -6.87 9.36
CA ALA A 5 16.22 -5.87 9.08
C ALA A 5 16.92 -6.13 7.74
N GLU A 6 17.29 -7.38 7.45
CA GLU A 6 17.87 -7.78 6.18
C GLU A 6 16.90 -7.59 5.00
N ALA A 7 15.61 -7.90 5.20
CA ALA A 7 14.60 -7.66 4.18
C ALA A 7 14.40 -6.18 3.89
N THR A 8 14.36 -5.33 4.92
CA THR A 8 14.26 -3.87 4.76
C THR A 8 15.49 -3.28 4.07
N GLU A 9 16.68 -3.82 4.35
CA GLU A 9 17.90 -3.43 3.65
C GLU A 9 17.86 -3.81 2.17
N TRP A 10 17.37 -5.00 1.87
CA TRP A 10 17.16 -5.46 0.50
C TRP A 10 16.15 -4.56 -0.25
N GLU A 11 15.01 -4.21 0.36
CA GLU A 11 14.03 -3.29 -0.20
C GLU A 11 14.61 -1.89 -0.46
N ARG A 12 15.37 -1.37 0.50
CA ARG A 12 16.07 -0.10 0.33
C ARG A 12 17.01 -0.14 -0.86
N ASP A 13 17.78 -1.22 -1.04
CA ASP A 13 18.72 -1.36 -2.13
C ASP A 13 18.00 -1.57 -3.48
N TRP A 14 16.87 -2.30 -3.48
CA TRP A 14 15.98 -2.44 -4.63
C TRP A 14 15.47 -1.08 -5.11
N HIS A 15 15.03 -0.23 -4.20
CA HIS A 15 14.53 1.11 -4.51
C HIS A 15 15.63 2.19 -4.53
N GLY A 16 16.85 1.88 -4.14
CA GLY A 16 17.89 2.85 -3.80
C GLY A 16 18.18 3.92 -4.85
N ASN A 17 18.21 3.54 -6.13
CA ASN A 17 18.33 4.46 -7.27
C ASN A 17 17.00 4.73 -7.98
N CYS A 18 15.91 4.18 -7.48
CA CYS A 18 14.55 4.26 -7.99
C CYS A 18 14.36 3.73 -9.44
N VAL A 19 15.31 3.01 -10.02
CA VAL A 19 15.17 2.39 -11.34
C VAL A 19 14.11 1.30 -11.31
N ASN A 20 14.14 0.44 -10.29
CA ASN A 20 13.15 -0.61 -10.11
C ASN A 20 11.78 -0.06 -9.77
N SER A 21 11.71 1.07 -9.07
CA SER A 21 10.46 1.75 -8.72
C SER A 21 9.63 2.15 -9.94
N LEU A 22 10.27 2.41 -11.09
CA LEU A 22 9.53 2.69 -12.33
C LEU A 22 8.71 1.48 -12.78
N GLY A 23 9.25 0.27 -12.63
CA GLY A 23 8.52 -0.98 -12.89
C GLY A 23 7.31 -1.13 -11.97
N GLU A 24 7.47 -0.83 -10.69
CA GLU A 24 6.37 -0.84 -9.73
C GLU A 24 5.29 0.21 -10.05
N GLU A 25 5.70 1.39 -10.51
CA GLU A 25 4.77 2.44 -10.91
C GLU A 25 3.81 2.00 -12.04
N TYR A 26 4.29 1.23 -13.02
CA TYR A 26 3.43 0.67 -14.07
C TYR A 26 2.43 -0.35 -13.53
N LYS A 27 2.81 -1.16 -12.55
CA LYS A 27 1.92 -2.14 -11.91
C LYS A 27 0.78 -1.47 -11.12
N GLN A 28 1.00 -0.26 -10.60
CA GLN A 28 0.02 0.45 -9.77
C GLN A 28 -1.34 0.68 -10.46
N ILE A 29 -1.38 0.75 -11.78
CA ILE A 29 -2.65 0.87 -12.52
C ILE A 29 -3.48 -0.41 -12.34
N ALA A 30 -2.83 -1.58 -12.39
CA ALA A 30 -3.48 -2.85 -12.15
C ALA A 30 -3.96 -2.99 -10.70
N TYR A 31 -3.18 -2.49 -9.75
CA TYR A 31 -3.54 -2.45 -8.33
C TYR A 31 -4.74 -1.53 -8.09
N ALA A 32 -4.67 -0.29 -8.56
CA ALA A 32 -5.72 0.72 -8.40
C ALA A 32 -7.09 0.24 -8.91
N LYS A 33 -7.10 -0.39 -10.08
CA LYS A 33 -8.31 -1.00 -10.68
C LYS A 33 -8.95 -2.03 -9.74
N ARG A 34 -8.13 -2.91 -9.13
CA ARG A 34 -8.58 -3.97 -8.23
C ARG A 34 -8.95 -3.44 -6.85
N MET A 35 -8.27 -2.42 -6.39
CA MET A 35 -8.62 -1.65 -5.18
C MET A 35 -9.91 -0.82 -5.37
N GLY A 36 -10.51 -0.85 -6.56
CA GLY A 36 -11.76 -0.16 -6.86
C GLY A 36 -11.61 1.34 -7.08
N LEU A 37 -10.40 1.82 -7.34
CA LEU A 37 -10.17 3.21 -7.74
C LEU A 37 -10.59 3.38 -9.19
N LYS A 38 -11.39 4.41 -9.46
CA LYS A 38 -11.85 4.71 -10.81
C LYS A 38 -11.04 5.88 -11.38
N PRO A 39 -10.40 5.71 -12.55
CA PRO A 39 -9.73 6.81 -13.20
C PRO A 39 -10.67 7.99 -13.42
N PHE A 40 -10.19 9.17 -13.07
CA PHE A 40 -10.87 10.42 -13.32
C PHE A 40 -10.13 11.18 -14.41
N HIS A 41 -10.79 11.41 -15.53
CA HIS A 41 -10.19 12.11 -16.66
C HIS A 41 -10.49 13.61 -16.58
N ASN A 42 -9.54 14.38 -16.08
CA ASN A 42 -9.65 15.85 -15.97
C ASN A 42 -9.07 16.61 -17.17
N GLY A 43 -8.72 15.91 -18.24
CA GLY A 43 -8.06 16.48 -19.42
C GLY A 43 -6.56 16.72 -19.29
N LYS A 44 -5.98 16.49 -18.11
CA LYS A 44 -4.54 16.68 -17.83
C LYS A 44 -3.79 15.35 -17.80
N SER A 45 -4.37 14.32 -17.18
CA SER A 45 -3.80 12.98 -17.09
C SER A 45 -4.91 11.94 -17.07
N PRO A 46 -4.82 10.86 -17.88
CA PRO A 46 -5.79 9.78 -17.87
C PRO A 46 -5.67 8.89 -16.62
N PHE A 47 -4.63 9.06 -15.83
CA PHE A 47 -4.33 8.21 -14.68
C PHE A 47 -4.58 8.87 -13.33
N ASN A 48 -5.11 10.07 -13.31
CA ASN A 48 -5.45 10.73 -12.06
C ASN A 48 -6.72 10.13 -11.46
N PHE A 49 -6.70 10.01 -10.15
CA PHE A 49 -7.82 9.53 -9.35
C PHE A 49 -8.34 10.67 -8.48
N ASP A 50 -9.65 10.90 -8.50
CA ASP A 50 -10.30 11.89 -7.64
C ASP A 50 -10.73 11.23 -6.33
N LEU A 51 -10.13 11.67 -5.22
CA LEU A 51 -10.41 11.14 -3.87
C LEU A 51 -11.57 11.86 -3.17
N LYS A 52 -12.21 12.85 -3.82
CA LYS A 52 -13.45 13.48 -3.36
C LYS A 52 -13.41 14.00 -1.93
N GLY A 53 -12.28 14.53 -1.52
CA GLY A 53 -12.08 15.07 -0.17
C GLY A 53 -11.81 14.02 0.90
N ALA A 54 -11.53 12.78 0.54
CA ALA A 54 -11.18 11.74 1.50
C ALA A 54 -9.83 12.02 2.19
N SER A 55 -9.70 11.53 3.42
CA SER A 55 -8.41 11.34 4.08
C SER A 55 -7.92 9.93 3.83
N VAL A 56 -6.67 9.79 3.36
CA VAL A 56 -6.11 8.51 2.95
C VAL A 56 -4.75 8.29 3.59
N LEU A 57 -4.55 7.08 4.13
CA LEU A 57 -3.27 6.59 4.58
C LEU A 57 -2.83 5.43 3.69
N ASP A 58 -1.67 5.57 3.05
CA ASP A 58 -1.01 4.55 2.23
C ASP A 58 0.12 3.89 3.02
N ILE A 59 -0.02 2.60 3.31
CA ILE A 59 0.93 1.81 4.10
C ILE A 59 1.86 1.06 3.14
N GLY A 60 3.18 1.29 3.28
CA GLY A 60 4.19 0.71 2.41
C GLY A 60 4.21 1.35 1.02
N GLY A 61 3.85 2.64 0.92
CA GLY A 61 3.73 3.32 -0.37
C GLY A 61 5.06 3.54 -1.10
N GLY A 62 6.19 3.33 -0.43
CA GLY A 62 7.52 3.41 -1.04
C GLY A 62 7.85 4.79 -1.62
N PRO A 63 8.79 4.85 -2.58
CA PRO A 63 9.18 6.12 -3.21
C PRO A 63 8.18 6.61 -4.27
N TYR A 64 7.20 5.79 -4.66
CA TYR A 64 6.25 6.05 -5.74
C TYR A 64 4.81 5.68 -5.35
N SER A 65 4.32 6.21 -4.22
CA SER A 65 2.94 5.96 -3.80
C SER A 65 1.93 6.30 -4.91
N LEU A 66 0.88 5.50 -4.97
CA LEU A 66 -0.28 5.74 -5.85
C LEU A 66 -0.96 7.08 -5.54
N LEU A 67 -0.80 7.63 -4.32
CA LEU A 67 -1.28 8.95 -3.95
C LEU A 67 -0.72 10.07 -4.83
N LEU A 68 0.49 9.91 -5.40
CA LEU A 68 1.06 10.86 -6.36
C LEU A 68 0.26 10.98 -7.67
N LYS A 69 -0.66 10.05 -7.93
CA LYS A 69 -1.57 10.06 -9.09
C LYS A 69 -2.98 10.51 -8.72
N CYS A 70 -3.17 10.98 -7.49
CA CYS A 70 -4.47 11.36 -6.95
C CYS A 70 -4.61 12.86 -6.79
N GLU A 71 -5.85 13.34 -6.84
CA GLU A 71 -6.22 14.72 -6.56
C GLU A 71 -7.45 14.80 -5.64
N ASN A 72 -7.77 16.00 -5.15
CA ASN A 72 -8.95 16.27 -4.30
C ASN A 72 -9.00 15.42 -3.02
N PHE A 73 -7.87 15.19 -2.37
CA PHE A 73 -7.86 14.63 -1.01
C PHE A 73 -7.86 15.76 0.04
N ARG A 74 -8.44 15.48 1.19
CA ARG A 74 -8.40 16.40 2.34
C ARG A 74 -7.10 16.24 3.13
N HIS A 75 -6.61 15.01 3.25
CA HIS A 75 -5.39 14.64 3.95
C HIS A 75 -4.84 13.35 3.33
N ALA A 76 -3.57 13.33 3.03
CA ALA A 76 -2.90 12.17 2.44
C ALA A 76 -1.58 11.92 3.15
N VAL A 77 -1.37 10.69 3.59
CA VAL A 77 -0.18 10.26 4.30
C VAL A 77 0.37 9.00 3.66
N VAL A 78 1.68 8.95 3.47
CA VAL A 78 2.42 7.72 3.11
C VAL A 78 3.26 7.31 4.31
N VAL A 79 3.19 6.03 4.66
CA VAL A 79 4.01 5.44 5.71
C VAL A 79 4.87 4.34 5.12
N ASP A 80 6.19 4.46 5.32
CA ASP A 80 7.15 3.46 4.87
C ASP A 80 8.38 3.48 5.80
N PRO A 81 8.87 2.33 6.30
CA PRO A 81 10.01 2.29 7.19
C PRO A 81 11.35 2.57 6.48
N CYS A 82 11.41 2.40 5.17
CA CYS A 82 12.61 2.60 4.39
C CYS A 82 12.99 4.09 4.29
N ARG A 83 14.28 4.36 4.25
CA ARG A 83 14.80 5.70 4.04
C ARG A 83 15.17 5.88 2.58
N TYR A 84 14.51 6.84 1.95
CA TYR A 84 14.70 7.17 0.54
C TYR A 84 15.58 8.43 0.35
N PRO A 85 16.09 8.68 -0.86
CA PRO A 85 16.75 9.94 -1.21
C PRO A 85 15.83 11.15 -0.98
N GLU A 86 16.43 12.29 -0.61
CA GLU A 86 15.74 13.54 -0.27
C GLU A 86 14.73 14.00 -1.33
N TRP A 87 15.01 13.77 -2.61
CA TRP A 87 14.11 14.17 -3.69
C TRP A 87 12.75 13.43 -3.66
N VAL A 88 12.68 12.24 -3.05
CA VAL A 88 11.42 11.49 -2.85
C VAL A 88 10.51 12.27 -1.91
N TYR A 89 11.05 12.69 -0.75
CA TYR A 89 10.29 13.46 0.24
C TYR A 89 9.86 14.82 -0.30
N ARG A 90 10.73 15.52 -1.05
CA ARG A 90 10.37 16.78 -1.71
C ARG A 90 9.24 16.62 -2.73
N ARG A 91 9.16 15.48 -3.40
CA ARG A 91 8.08 15.20 -4.34
C ARG A 91 6.75 14.99 -3.62
N TYR A 92 6.75 14.29 -2.50
CA TYR A 92 5.56 14.13 -1.66
C TYR A 92 5.12 15.48 -1.08
N ASP A 93 6.04 16.26 -0.56
CA ASP A 93 5.77 17.62 -0.05
C ASP A 93 5.16 18.52 -1.13
N ALA A 94 5.72 18.53 -2.33
CA ALA A 94 5.18 19.28 -3.48
C ALA A 94 3.77 18.82 -3.90
N ALA A 95 3.41 17.59 -3.60
CA ALA A 95 2.07 17.04 -3.81
C ALA A 95 1.16 17.18 -2.57
N HIS A 96 1.61 17.85 -1.51
CA HIS A 96 0.91 17.97 -0.23
C HIS A 96 0.56 16.63 0.43
N ILE A 97 1.46 15.64 0.30
CA ILE A 97 1.36 14.32 0.91
C ILE A 97 2.38 14.25 2.05
N GLU A 98 1.91 13.95 3.24
CA GLU A 98 2.78 13.75 4.40
C GLU A 98 3.50 12.40 4.32
N CYS A 99 4.74 12.34 4.80
CA CYS A 99 5.52 11.11 4.86
C CYS A 99 5.88 10.76 6.29
N GLY A 100 5.54 9.54 6.71
CA GLY A 100 5.95 8.95 7.98
C GLY A 100 7.00 7.87 7.78
N GLN A 101 8.18 8.02 8.38
CA GLN A 101 9.24 7.01 8.35
C GLN A 101 9.13 6.10 9.58
N PHE A 102 8.21 5.14 9.54
CA PHE A 102 7.99 4.14 10.60
C PHE A 102 7.26 2.91 10.04
N LYS A 103 7.23 1.83 10.83
CA LYS A 103 6.60 0.57 10.44
C LYS A 103 5.07 0.66 10.48
N GLY A 104 4.38 -0.08 9.61
CA GLY A 104 2.93 -0.22 9.64
C GLY A 104 2.40 -0.82 10.96
N GLU A 105 3.23 -1.56 11.68
CA GLU A 105 2.91 -2.08 13.01
C GLU A 105 2.74 -0.98 14.08
N GLU A 106 3.36 0.18 13.89
CA GLU A 106 3.37 1.31 14.83
C GLU A 106 2.20 2.29 14.62
N LEU A 107 1.27 2.03 13.71
CA LEU A 107 0.20 2.96 13.32
C LEU A 107 -0.60 3.52 14.49
N LEU A 108 -0.95 2.69 15.48
CA LEU A 108 -1.76 3.12 16.62
C LEU A 108 -1.00 4.03 17.61
N GLU A 109 0.32 4.02 17.56
CA GLU A 109 1.17 4.92 18.35
C GLU A 109 1.32 6.29 17.68
N LYS A 110 1.21 6.33 16.35
CA LYS A 110 1.47 7.52 15.54
C LYS A 110 0.21 8.30 15.18
N PHE A 111 -0.92 7.61 15.07
CA PHE A 111 -2.16 8.23 14.63
C PHE A 111 -3.27 8.12 15.66
N VAL A 112 -3.89 9.26 15.93
CA VAL A 112 -5.13 9.36 16.69
C VAL A 112 -6.23 9.80 15.71
N GLY A 113 -7.30 9.03 15.63
CA GLY A 113 -8.42 9.31 14.74
C GLY A 113 -8.55 8.31 13.59
N VAL A 114 -9.48 8.59 12.71
CA VAL A 114 -9.89 7.67 11.66
C VAL A 114 -9.69 8.30 10.29
N PHE A 115 -8.98 7.57 9.41
CA PHE A 115 -8.90 7.88 7.98
C PHE A 115 -10.17 7.39 7.25
N ASP A 116 -10.55 8.08 6.20
CA ASP A 116 -11.65 7.60 5.34
C ASP A 116 -11.25 6.32 4.62
N GLU A 117 -9.98 6.25 4.16
CA GLU A 117 -9.44 5.08 3.47
C GLU A 117 -8.03 4.74 3.97
N ILE A 118 -7.77 3.45 4.13
CA ILE A 118 -6.41 2.89 4.29
C ILE A 118 -6.10 2.10 3.01
N TRP A 119 -4.96 2.36 2.42
CA TRP A 119 -4.46 1.62 1.27
C TRP A 119 -3.32 0.73 1.68
N ILE A 120 -3.36 -0.52 1.23
CA ILE A 120 -2.32 -1.54 1.45
C ILE A 120 -2.18 -2.28 0.12
N TYR A 121 -1.03 -2.16 -0.53
CA TYR A 121 -0.82 -2.85 -1.80
C TYR A 121 0.65 -3.20 -2.00
N ASN A 122 0.88 -4.46 -2.34
CA ASN A 122 2.20 -5.02 -2.64
C ASN A 122 3.25 -4.72 -1.56
N CYS A 123 2.88 -4.83 -0.28
CA CYS A 123 3.79 -4.51 0.81
C CYS A 123 3.76 -5.52 1.97
N LEU A 124 2.66 -6.23 2.22
CA LEU A 124 2.51 -7.07 3.41
C LEU A 124 3.51 -8.24 3.46
N GLN A 125 3.93 -8.77 2.33
CA GLN A 125 4.94 -9.83 2.27
C GLN A 125 6.32 -9.39 2.78
N HIS A 126 6.58 -8.07 2.83
CA HIS A 126 7.86 -7.49 3.27
C HIS A 126 7.88 -7.06 4.75
N THR A 127 6.73 -7.08 5.41
CA THR A 127 6.55 -6.55 6.78
C THR A 127 6.96 -7.56 7.84
N GLU A 128 7.11 -7.11 9.08
CA GLU A 128 7.43 -7.98 10.20
C GLU A 128 6.21 -8.78 10.67
N ASN A 129 5.04 -8.12 10.72
CA ASN A 129 3.78 -8.72 11.15
C ASN A 129 2.59 -8.19 10.33
N PRO A 130 2.28 -8.81 9.18
CA PRO A 130 1.20 -8.38 8.31
C PRO A 130 -0.18 -8.42 8.97
N GLU A 131 -0.43 -9.38 9.87
CA GLU A 131 -1.68 -9.46 10.62
C GLU A 131 -1.89 -8.24 11.51
N LEU A 132 -0.84 -7.83 12.24
CA LEU A 132 -0.91 -6.66 13.12
C LEU A 132 -1.16 -5.37 12.32
N ILE A 133 -0.54 -5.22 11.16
CA ILE A 133 -0.79 -4.08 10.27
C ILE A 133 -2.26 -4.02 9.87
N ILE A 134 -2.83 -5.13 9.42
CA ILE A 134 -4.25 -5.19 9.04
C ILE A 134 -5.15 -4.90 10.24
N GLN A 135 -4.86 -5.46 11.42
CA GLN A 135 -5.62 -5.19 12.64
C GLN A 135 -5.58 -3.71 13.02
N ASN A 136 -4.42 -3.07 12.94
CA ASN A 136 -4.25 -1.64 13.21
C ASN A 136 -4.99 -0.80 12.16
N ALA A 137 -4.82 -1.12 10.87
CA ALA A 137 -5.52 -0.45 9.78
C ALA A 137 -7.04 -0.48 9.96
N ARG A 138 -7.60 -1.61 10.41
CA ARG A 138 -9.03 -1.75 10.68
C ARG A 138 -9.54 -0.86 11.82
N LYS A 139 -8.69 -0.49 12.77
CA LYS A 139 -9.06 0.40 13.88
C LYS A 139 -9.06 1.88 13.48
N ILE A 140 -8.17 2.28 12.56
CA ILE A 140 -7.98 3.68 12.18
C ILE A 140 -8.53 4.02 10.78
N GLY A 141 -9.07 3.06 10.05
CA GLY A 141 -9.67 3.26 8.72
C GLY A 141 -11.16 2.93 8.69
N LYS A 142 -11.95 3.74 7.98
CA LYS A 142 -13.36 3.41 7.69
C LYS A 142 -13.45 2.28 6.69
N ILE A 143 -12.61 2.34 5.64
CA ILE A 143 -12.45 1.26 4.66
C ILE A 143 -10.97 0.97 4.44
N ILE A 144 -10.67 -0.27 4.06
CA ILE A 144 -9.36 -0.72 3.64
C ILE A 144 -9.46 -1.13 2.18
N ARG A 145 -8.63 -0.54 1.32
CA ARG A 145 -8.42 -1.00 -0.05
C ARG A 145 -7.15 -1.81 -0.07
N LEU A 146 -7.25 -3.06 -0.46
CA LEU A 146 -6.13 -3.99 -0.42
C LEU A 146 -5.89 -4.62 -1.79
N PHE A 147 -4.62 -4.74 -2.13
CA PHE A 147 -4.09 -5.57 -3.21
C PHE A 147 -2.79 -6.22 -2.78
N GLU A 148 -2.70 -7.54 -2.79
CA GLU A 148 -1.47 -8.27 -2.46
C GLU A 148 -1.23 -9.42 -3.42
N TRP A 149 0.04 -9.68 -3.70
CA TRP A 149 0.43 -10.92 -4.32
C TRP A 149 0.37 -12.04 -3.29
N ILE A 150 -0.20 -13.19 -3.68
CA ILE A 150 -0.32 -14.36 -2.81
C ILE A 150 0.38 -15.56 -3.43
N GLU A 151 0.71 -16.54 -2.59
CA GLU A 151 1.37 -17.78 -3.00
C GLU A 151 2.71 -17.56 -3.75
N THR A 152 3.40 -16.45 -3.43
CA THR A 152 4.69 -16.10 -4.03
C THR A 152 5.86 -16.90 -3.44
N GLY A 153 5.62 -17.57 -2.31
CA GLY A 153 6.67 -18.17 -1.51
C GLY A 153 7.45 -17.16 -0.65
N VAL A 154 8.39 -17.66 0.13
CA VAL A 154 9.33 -16.86 0.92
C VAL A 154 10.63 -16.77 0.12
N ALA A 155 11.14 -15.57 -0.08
CA ALA A 155 12.35 -15.28 -0.84
C ALA A 155 13.03 -14.03 -0.28
N ASP A 156 14.12 -13.58 -0.92
CA ASP A 156 14.77 -12.33 -0.53
C ASP A 156 13.79 -11.15 -0.63
N GLY A 157 13.67 -10.38 0.43
CA GLY A 157 12.69 -9.32 0.59
C GLY A 157 11.27 -9.79 0.97
N HIS A 158 10.88 -11.03 0.66
CA HIS A 158 9.55 -11.57 0.96
C HIS A 158 9.60 -12.46 2.20
N LEU A 159 9.26 -11.91 3.35
CA LEU A 159 9.27 -12.63 4.63
C LEU A 159 8.06 -13.56 4.79
N HIS A 160 6.96 -13.26 4.09
CA HIS A 160 5.71 -13.99 4.23
C HIS A 160 5.20 -14.51 2.90
N ASN A 161 4.74 -15.76 2.91
CA ASN A 161 3.91 -16.32 1.85
C ASN A 161 2.44 -16.05 2.20
N LEU A 162 1.88 -14.97 1.67
CA LEU A 162 0.49 -14.59 1.92
C LEU A 162 -0.46 -15.60 1.25
N THR A 163 -1.58 -15.89 1.91
CA THR A 163 -2.62 -16.78 1.39
C THR A 163 -3.99 -16.13 1.46
N GLU A 164 -4.92 -16.57 0.61
CA GLU A 164 -6.31 -16.13 0.65
C GLU A 164 -6.94 -16.35 2.02
N GLU A 165 -6.74 -17.53 2.60
CA GLU A 165 -7.30 -17.89 3.90
C GLU A 165 -6.81 -16.96 5.02
N GLY A 166 -5.50 -16.69 5.09
CA GLY A 166 -4.91 -15.79 6.07
C GLY A 166 -5.45 -14.37 5.93
N LEU A 167 -5.46 -13.83 4.70
CA LEU A 167 -5.97 -12.48 4.45
C LEU A 167 -7.47 -12.35 4.77
N ASN A 168 -8.30 -13.34 4.41
CA ASN A 168 -9.72 -13.37 4.78
C ASN A 168 -9.91 -13.34 6.30
N ALA A 169 -9.12 -14.12 7.04
CA ALA A 169 -9.19 -14.18 8.50
C ALA A 169 -8.82 -12.83 9.14
N TRP A 170 -7.72 -12.21 8.71
CA TRP A 170 -7.24 -10.93 9.26
C TRP A 170 -8.15 -9.75 8.92
N LEU A 171 -8.68 -9.72 7.68
CA LEU A 171 -9.58 -8.67 7.20
C LEU A 171 -11.01 -8.83 7.74
N GLY A 172 -11.38 -10.02 8.20
CA GLY A 172 -12.74 -10.33 8.64
C GLY A 172 -13.76 -10.24 7.51
N GLY A 173 -13.36 -10.60 6.30
CA GLY A 173 -14.18 -10.59 5.09
C GLY A 173 -13.49 -11.33 3.95
N THR A 174 -14.21 -11.57 2.87
CA THR A 174 -13.70 -12.33 1.71
C THR A 174 -13.32 -11.37 0.60
N GLY A 175 -12.08 -11.46 0.15
CA GLY A 175 -11.59 -10.75 -1.03
C GLY A 175 -11.81 -11.55 -2.31
N LYS A 176 -11.19 -11.07 -3.39
CA LYS A 176 -11.18 -11.73 -4.69
C LYS A 176 -9.78 -12.24 -5.00
N VAL A 177 -9.71 -13.45 -5.53
CA VAL A 177 -8.46 -14.02 -6.04
C VAL A 177 -8.52 -14.03 -7.56
N GLU A 178 -7.44 -13.57 -8.18
CA GLU A 178 -7.32 -13.51 -9.64
C GLU A 178 -5.87 -13.79 -10.06
N ARG A 179 -5.68 -14.55 -11.12
CA ARG A 179 -4.38 -14.62 -11.79
C ARG A 179 -4.34 -13.57 -12.89
N ILE A 180 -3.43 -12.63 -12.77
CA ILE A 180 -3.28 -11.54 -13.72
C ILE A 180 -2.02 -11.69 -14.55
N ASN A 181 -2.08 -11.18 -15.77
CA ASN A 181 -0.96 -11.07 -16.70
C ASN A 181 -1.16 -9.80 -17.52
N GLU A 182 -0.98 -8.66 -16.87
CA GLU A 182 -1.18 -7.34 -17.46
C GLU A 182 0.13 -6.55 -17.43
N ASN A 183 0.70 -6.24 -18.58
CA ASN A 183 1.97 -5.51 -18.69
C ASN A 183 3.08 -6.17 -17.84
N THR A 184 3.49 -5.49 -16.75
CA THR A 184 4.51 -5.98 -15.81
C THR A 184 3.92 -6.64 -14.56
N ALA A 185 2.59 -6.61 -14.39
CA ALA A 185 1.90 -7.22 -13.26
C ALA A 185 1.51 -8.67 -13.64
N VAL A 186 2.26 -9.64 -13.14
CA VAL A 186 2.05 -11.08 -13.46
C VAL A 186 2.06 -11.88 -12.16
N GLY A 187 1.00 -12.61 -11.88
CA GLY A 187 0.93 -13.48 -10.71
C GLY A 187 -0.48 -13.78 -10.24
N LEU A 188 -0.57 -14.49 -9.13
CA LEU A 188 -1.80 -14.67 -8.38
C LEU A 188 -1.92 -13.55 -7.37
N CYS A 189 -3.03 -12.86 -7.36
CA CYS A 189 -3.28 -11.76 -6.44
C CYS A 189 -4.58 -11.92 -5.67
N TYR A 190 -4.61 -11.31 -4.51
CA TYR A 190 -5.79 -11.15 -3.65
C TYR A 190 -6.08 -9.65 -3.49
N TYR A 191 -7.34 -9.26 -3.63
CA TYR A 191 -7.71 -7.87 -3.53
C TYR A 191 -9.16 -7.66 -3.08
N GLY A 192 -9.45 -6.47 -2.59
CA GLY A 192 -10.81 -6.10 -2.21
C GLY A 192 -10.91 -4.76 -1.50
N ILE A 193 -12.14 -4.45 -1.10
CA ILE A 193 -12.49 -3.31 -0.26
C ILE A 193 -13.16 -3.87 0.98
N PHE A 194 -12.61 -3.56 2.15
CA PHE A 194 -13.05 -4.11 3.43
C PHE A 194 -13.46 -2.97 4.36
N LEU A 195 -14.40 -3.24 5.24
CA LEU A 195 -14.79 -2.28 6.27
C LEU A 195 -13.79 -2.28 7.41
N GLY A 196 -13.47 -1.11 7.92
CA GLY A 196 -12.81 -0.95 9.20
C GLY A 196 -13.67 -1.52 10.34
N ARG A 197 -13.07 -1.73 11.49
CA ARG A 197 -13.81 -2.15 12.68
C ARG A 197 -14.52 -0.93 13.26
N LYS A 198 -15.84 -0.98 13.37
CA LYS A 198 -16.54 0.00 14.20
C LYS A 198 -16.17 -0.30 15.64
N GLU A 199 -15.68 0.69 16.37
CA GLU A 199 -15.68 0.61 17.83
C GLU A 199 -17.16 0.65 18.27
N ASP A 200 -17.58 -0.39 19.01
CA ASP A 200 -18.89 -0.46 19.66
C ASP A 200 -18.92 0.50 20.86
#